data_032b154e9363802834ddb8b36558e1ac
#
_entry.id   032b154e9363802834ddb8b36558e1ac
#
_cell.length_a   1.000
_cell.length_b   1.000
_cell.length_c   1.000
_cell.angle_alpha   90.00
_cell.angle_beta   90.00
_cell.angle_gamma   90.00
#
_symmetry.space_group_name_H-M   'P 1'
#
loop_
_entity.id
_entity.type
_entity.pdbx_description
1 polymer ?
#
loop_
_entity_poly.entity_id
_entity_poly.type
_entity_poly.pdbx_seq_one_letter_code
_entity_poly.pdbx_strand_id
1 'polypeptide(L)'
;MRKIISLLSAMIISAVSFAGISNAADSKKPIVIPTHNWSSQIVMAYVIGGIMESMGNNVKYVNADSQAVYESIRIGDVTLSHEVWESAFGKSFTTALDKGGLLDWGDHEARTLEDMGLSLIHI
;
A
#
# COMPACT_ATOMS: atom_id res chain seq x y z
N MET A 1 -41.99 28.60 25.80
CA MET A 1 -41.77 27.16 25.68
C MET A 1 -41.35 26.72 24.26
N ARG A 2 -42.04 27.10 23.16
CA ARG A 2 -41.67 26.69 21.78
C ARG A 2 -40.24 27.08 21.33
N LYS A 3 -39.74 28.28 21.73
CA LYS A 3 -38.39 28.75 21.39
C LYS A 3 -37.26 27.99 22.13
N ILE A 4 -37.52 27.51 23.34
CA ILE A 4 -36.54 26.74 24.15
C ILE A 4 -36.40 25.32 23.58
N ILE A 5 -37.50 24.72 23.13
CA ILE A 5 -37.51 23.38 22.50
C ILE A 5 -36.70 23.43 21.15
N SER A 6 -36.88 24.50 20.38
CA SER A 6 -36.15 24.70 19.12
C SER A 6 -34.64 24.84 19.30
N LEU A 7 -34.18 25.53 20.36
CA LEU A 7 -32.78 25.67 20.71
C LEU A 7 -32.13 24.36 21.20
N LEU A 8 -32.87 23.60 22.01
CA LEU A 8 -32.44 22.27 22.44
C LEU A 8 -32.30 21.28 21.28
N SER A 9 -33.24 21.28 20.32
CA SER A 9 -33.19 20.42 19.14
C SER A 9 -31.98 20.76 18.24
N ALA A 10 -31.67 22.05 18.06
CA ALA A 10 -30.52 22.49 17.27
C ALA A 10 -29.18 22.08 17.93
N MET A 11 -29.10 22.11 19.26
CA MET A 11 -27.92 21.73 20.02
C MET A 11 -27.65 20.21 19.97
N ILE A 12 -28.71 19.40 19.98
CA ILE A 12 -28.61 17.93 19.87
C ILE A 12 -28.18 17.53 18.47
N ILE A 13 -28.68 18.18 17.41
CA ILE A 13 -28.27 17.92 16.02
C ILE A 13 -26.80 18.26 15.79
N SER A 14 -26.31 19.37 16.37
CA SER A 14 -24.90 19.74 16.29
C SER A 14 -23.97 18.76 17.02
N ALA A 15 -24.40 18.19 18.15
CA ALA A 15 -23.62 17.21 18.90
C ALA A 15 -23.50 15.86 18.18
N VAL A 16 -24.54 15.45 17.45
CA VAL A 16 -24.54 14.18 16.68
C VAL A 16 -23.64 14.28 15.44
N SER A 17 -23.48 15.47 14.85
CA SER A 17 -22.63 15.68 13.67
C SER A 17 -21.13 15.55 13.97
N PHE A 18 -20.72 15.71 15.23
CA PHE A 18 -19.32 15.53 15.66
C PHE A 18 -18.97 14.08 16.09
N ALA A 19 -19.96 13.23 16.29
CA ALA A 19 -19.73 11.83 16.67
C ALA A 19 -19.32 10.91 15.51
N GLY A 20 -19.24 11.45 14.28
CA GLY A 20 -18.95 10.68 13.07
C GLY A 20 -17.51 10.75 12.56
N ILE A 21 -16.58 11.38 13.28
CA ILE A 21 -15.16 11.22 12.98
C ILE A 21 -14.74 9.90 13.64
N SER A 22 -14.99 8.80 12.94
CA SER A 22 -14.31 7.55 13.21
C SER A 22 -12.81 7.82 13.05
N ASN A 23 -12.10 8.07 14.16
CA ASN A 23 -10.68 7.86 14.19
C ASN A 23 -10.49 6.36 13.94
N ALA A 24 -10.33 5.99 12.67
CA ALA A 24 -9.65 4.75 12.36
C ALA A 24 -8.28 4.92 13.01
N ALA A 25 -8.10 4.34 14.20
CA ALA A 25 -6.83 4.36 14.88
C ALA A 25 -5.85 3.64 13.96
N ASP A 26 -4.90 4.39 13.40
CA ASP A 26 -3.86 3.81 12.57
C ASP A 26 -3.22 2.65 13.32
N SER A 27 -2.99 1.56 12.62
CA SER A 27 -2.35 0.40 13.20
C SER A 27 -0.98 0.80 13.76
N LYS A 28 -0.68 0.45 15.00
CA LYS A 28 0.66 0.63 15.60
C LYS A 28 1.69 -0.34 15.02
N LYS A 29 1.26 -1.30 14.19
CA LYS A 29 2.16 -2.22 13.51
C LYS A 29 2.97 -1.46 12.46
N PRO A 30 4.26 -1.81 12.26
CA PRO A 30 5.05 -1.16 11.22
C PRO A 30 4.48 -1.47 9.83
N ILE A 31 4.57 -0.48 8.94
CA ILE A 31 4.39 -0.67 7.51
C ILE A 31 5.64 -1.38 7.00
N VAL A 32 5.51 -2.61 6.55
CA VAL A 32 6.62 -3.42 6.06
C VAL A 32 6.69 -3.28 4.54
N ILE A 33 7.79 -2.68 4.06
CA ILE A 33 8.05 -2.41 2.64
C ILE A 33 9.16 -3.34 2.15
N PRO A 34 8.95 -4.08 1.05
CA PRO A 34 9.99 -4.97 0.52
C PRO A 34 11.05 -4.16 -0.23
N THR A 35 12.28 -4.61 -0.16
CA THR A 35 13.35 -4.20 -1.08
C THR A 35 13.78 -5.41 -1.90
N HIS A 36 13.85 -5.22 -3.22
CA HIS A 36 14.35 -6.23 -4.17
C HIS A 36 15.80 -5.93 -4.53
N ASN A 37 16.27 -6.45 -5.64
CA ASN A 37 17.68 -6.36 -6.05
C ASN A 37 17.94 -5.42 -7.25
N TRP A 38 16.99 -4.52 -7.58
CA TRP A 38 17.17 -3.51 -8.63
C TRP A 38 16.87 -2.09 -8.14
N SER A 39 17.54 -1.12 -8.77
CA SER A 39 17.66 0.24 -8.25
C SER A 39 16.32 0.99 -8.18
N SER A 40 15.46 0.90 -9.19
CA SER A 40 14.19 1.64 -9.21
C SER A 40 13.32 1.25 -8.01
N GLN A 41 13.19 -0.03 -7.78
CA GLN A 41 12.41 -0.57 -6.68
C GLN A 41 12.98 -0.15 -5.31
N ILE A 42 14.29 -0.23 -5.13
CA ILE A 42 14.94 0.14 -3.87
C ILE A 42 14.72 1.63 -3.59
N VAL A 43 15.00 2.50 -4.57
CA VAL A 43 14.82 3.95 -4.41
C VAL A 43 13.37 4.28 -4.07
N MET A 44 12.41 3.72 -4.80
CA MET A 44 11.00 4.02 -4.59
C MET A 44 10.49 3.45 -3.25
N ALA A 45 10.99 2.30 -2.80
CA ALA A 45 10.68 1.76 -1.47
C ALA A 45 11.04 2.76 -0.36
N TYR A 46 12.24 3.37 -0.45
CA TYR A 46 12.65 4.39 0.52
C TYR A 46 11.90 5.72 0.37
N VAL A 47 11.52 6.13 -0.84
CA VAL A 47 10.68 7.31 -1.05
C VAL A 47 9.32 7.12 -0.41
N ILE A 48 8.65 6.01 -0.68
CA ILE A 48 7.33 5.69 -0.10
C ILE A 48 7.44 5.58 1.42
N GLY A 49 8.44 4.86 1.92
CA GLY A 49 8.66 4.72 3.35
C GLY A 49 8.90 6.06 4.04
N GLY A 50 9.72 6.94 3.47
CA GLY A 50 9.94 8.29 4.00
C GLY A 50 8.67 9.15 4.03
N ILE A 51 7.79 9.02 3.03
CA ILE A 51 6.48 9.66 3.06
C ILE A 51 5.64 9.13 4.22
N MET A 52 5.57 7.80 4.39
CA MET A 52 4.81 7.18 5.47
C MET A 52 5.36 7.57 6.85
N GLU A 53 6.69 7.63 7.01
CA GLU A 53 7.33 8.11 8.24
C GLU A 53 7.00 9.57 8.53
N SER A 54 6.99 10.44 7.50
CA SER A 54 6.61 11.84 7.66
C SER A 54 5.15 12.03 8.10
N MET A 55 4.30 11.05 7.83
CA MET A 55 2.91 10.98 8.29
C MET A 55 2.77 10.38 9.70
N GLY A 56 3.88 10.02 10.35
CA GLY A 56 3.90 9.49 11.71
C GLY A 56 3.79 7.97 11.80
N ASN A 57 3.89 7.26 10.68
CA ASN A 57 3.87 5.80 10.67
C ASN A 57 5.26 5.23 11.02
N ASN A 58 5.25 4.03 11.60
CA ASN A 58 6.47 3.25 11.78
C ASN A 58 6.72 2.41 10.51
N VAL A 59 7.90 2.51 9.92
CA VAL A 59 8.24 1.81 8.67
C VAL A 59 9.37 0.81 8.93
N LYS A 60 9.29 -0.33 8.28
CA LYS A 60 10.34 -1.37 8.30
C LYS A 60 10.59 -1.85 6.87
N TYR A 61 11.86 -1.93 6.50
CA TYR A 61 12.28 -2.48 5.22
C TYR A 61 12.74 -3.93 5.39
N VAL A 62 12.36 -4.77 4.45
CA VAL A 62 12.74 -6.20 4.43
C VAL A 62 13.21 -6.58 3.02
N ASN A 63 14.28 -7.35 2.94
CA ASN A 63 14.66 -7.94 1.67
C ASN A 63 13.68 -9.06 1.31
N ALA A 64 13.14 -9.04 0.10
CA ALA A 64 12.16 -10.00 -0.36
C ALA A 64 12.45 -10.46 -1.79
N ASP A 65 12.22 -11.74 -2.06
CA ASP A 65 12.23 -12.27 -3.40
C ASP A 65 11.03 -11.76 -4.20
N SER A 66 11.26 -11.41 -5.46
CA SER A 66 10.27 -10.76 -6.33
C SER A 66 9.07 -11.65 -6.67
N GLN A 67 9.21 -12.97 -6.61
CA GLN A 67 8.09 -13.89 -6.84
C GLN A 67 7.34 -14.22 -5.55
N ALA A 68 8.07 -14.32 -4.44
CA ALA A 68 7.50 -14.68 -3.14
C ALA A 68 6.81 -13.51 -2.44
N VAL A 69 7.10 -12.26 -2.83
CA VAL A 69 6.58 -11.05 -2.17
C VAL A 69 5.05 -11.00 -2.14
N TYR A 70 4.37 -11.44 -3.19
CA TYR A 70 2.91 -11.39 -3.28
C TYR A 70 2.23 -12.31 -2.27
N GLU A 71 2.80 -13.50 -2.05
CA GLU A 71 2.33 -14.38 -0.99
C GLU A 71 2.62 -13.79 0.40
N SER A 72 3.78 -13.14 0.58
CA SER A 72 4.12 -12.46 1.84
C SER A 72 3.17 -11.29 2.15
N ILE A 73 2.70 -10.56 1.13
CA ILE A 73 1.66 -9.53 1.30
C ILE A 73 0.34 -10.21 1.68
N ARG A 74 -0.04 -11.25 0.97
CA ARG A 74 -1.30 -11.98 1.19
C ARG A 74 -1.44 -12.50 2.62
N ILE A 75 -0.35 -12.97 3.23
CA ILE A 75 -0.35 -13.49 4.61
C ILE A 75 -0.05 -12.42 5.67
N GLY A 76 0.28 -11.19 5.24
CA GLY A 76 0.49 -10.04 6.13
C GLY A 76 1.90 -9.86 6.67
N ASP A 77 2.90 -10.57 6.16
CA ASP A 77 4.32 -10.39 6.52
C ASP A 77 4.91 -9.13 5.88
N VAL A 78 4.41 -8.74 4.72
CA VAL A 78 4.72 -7.52 3.99
C VAL A 78 3.44 -6.71 3.83
N THR A 79 3.50 -5.39 3.92
CA THR A 79 2.31 -4.54 3.86
C THR A 79 1.93 -4.17 2.44
N LEU A 80 2.91 -3.84 1.60
CA LEU A 80 2.68 -3.39 0.22
C LEU A 80 3.87 -3.74 -0.67
N SER A 81 3.63 -3.80 -1.98
CA SER A 81 4.67 -3.71 -3.01
C SER A 81 4.23 -2.66 -4.03
N HIS A 82 5.12 -1.77 -4.41
CA HIS A 82 4.80 -0.65 -5.29
C HIS A 82 5.18 -0.90 -6.75
N GLU A 83 5.83 -2.02 -7.04
CA GLU A 83 6.35 -2.32 -8.38
C GLU A 83 6.09 -3.79 -8.68
N VAL A 84 5.20 -4.03 -9.66
CA VAL A 84 4.86 -5.35 -10.19
C VAL A 84 5.15 -5.37 -11.68
N TRP A 85 6.09 -6.22 -12.11
CA TRP A 85 6.41 -6.44 -13.51
C TRP A 85 5.62 -7.64 -14.02
N GLU A 86 4.49 -7.39 -14.66
CA GLU A 86 3.54 -8.45 -15.04
C GLU A 86 4.12 -9.47 -16.00
N SER A 87 4.99 -9.05 -16.92
CA SER A 87 5.64 -9.97 -17.86
C SER A 87 6.56 -10.98 -17.15
N ALA A 88 7.21 -10.58 -16.06
CA ALA A 88 8.12 -11.42 -15.31
C ALA A 88 7.46 -12.15 -14.14
N PHE A 89 6.57 -11.48 -13.40
CA PHE A 89 6.05 -11.95 -12.11
C PHE A 89 4.52 -12.05 -12.07
N GLY A 90 3.82 -11.71 -13.15
CA GLY A 90 2.36 -11.64 -13.19
C GLY A 90 1.65 -12.93 -12.77
N LYS A 91 2.23 -14.10 -13.07
CA LYS A 91 1.64 -15.38 -12.63
C LYS A 91 1.63 -15.52 -11.11
N SER A 92 2.69 -15.11 -10.41
CA SER A 92 2.75 -15.15 -8.95
C SER A 92 1.79 -14.12 -8.33
N PHE A 93 1.70 -12.94 -8.93
CA PHE A 93 0.78 -11.87 -8.54
C PHE A 93 -0.68 -12.30 -8.69
N THR A 94 -1.10 -12.76 -9.88
CA THR A 94 -2.47 -13.20 -10.13
C THR A 94 -2.86 -14.39 -9.25
N THR A 95 -1.94 -15.34 -9.02
CA THR A 95 -2.19 -16.46 -8.12
C THR A 95 -2.45 -16.00 -6.68
N ALA A 96 -1.74 -14.98 -6.21
CA ALA A 96 -1.95 -14.42 -4.87
C ALA A 96 -3.28 -13.65 -4.80
N LEU A 97 -3.65 -12.90 -5.84
CA LEU A 97 -4.95 -12.23 -5.96
C LEU A 97 -6.10 -13.23 -5.90
N ASP A 98 -6.04 -14.31 -6.67
CA ASP A 98 -7.07 -15.36 -6.73
C ASP A 98 -7.31 -16.05 -5.38
N LYS A 99 -6.26 -16.17 -4.55
CA LYS A 99 -6.36 -16.70 -3.19
C LYS A 99 -7.01 -15.72 -2.20
N GLY A 100 -7.12 -14.44 -2.55
CA GLY A 100 -7.62 -13.37 -1.68
C GLY A 100 -6.63 -12.92 -0.62
N GLY A 101 -6.90 -11.78 0.03
CA GLY A 101 -6.04 -11.18 1.05
C GLY A 101 -4.97 -10.23 0.50
N LEU A 102 -4.97 -9.98 -0.81
CA LEU A 102 -4.17 -8.98 -1.51
C LEU A 102 -5.12 -8.07 -2.29
N LEU A 103 -4.83 -6.78 -2.34
CA LEU A 103 -5.55 -5.81 -3.14
C LEU A 103 -4.64 -5.27 -4.24
N ASP A 104 -5.14 -5.26 -5.45
CA ASP A 104 -4.54 -4.54 -6.57
C ASP A 104 -5.08 -3.11 -6.60
N TRP A 105 -4.17 -2.12 -6.58
CA TRP A 105 -4.53 -0.70 -6.65
C TRP A 105 -4.37 -0.12 -8.04
N GLY A 106 -4.10 -0.95 -9.03
CA GLY A 106 -4.00 -0.57 -10.43
C GLY A 106 -2.60 -0.18 -10.88
N ASP A 107 -2.53 0.24 -12.12
CA ASP A 107 -1.30 0.50 -12.84
C ASP A 107 -0.65 1.82 -12.45
N HIS A 108 0.66 1.87 -12.58
CA HIS A 108 1.40 3.13 -12.55
C HIS A 108 1.05 3.98 -13.80
N GLU A 109 0.94 5.28 -13.63
CA GLU A 109 0.83 6.20 -14.77
C GLU A 109 2.14 6.28 -15.59
N ALA A 110 3.27 5.95 -14.97
CA ALA A 110 4.56 5.91 -15.63
C ALA A 110 4.62 4.74 -16.62
N ARG A 111 4.89 5.06 -17.89
CA ARG A 111 5.09 4.05 -18.93
C ARG A 111 6.47 3.46 -18.81
N THR A 112 6.55 2.14 -18.77
CA THR A 112 7.78 1.37 -18.77
C THR A 112 7.87 0.49 -20.01
N LEU A 113 9.08 0.13 -20.40
CA LEU A 113 9.34 -0.85 -21.45
C LEU A 113 10.12 -2.00 -20.82
N GLU A 114 9.60 -3.21 -20.97
CA GLU A 114 10.35 -4.43 -20.75
C GLU A 114 10.86 -4.95 -22.09
N ASP A 115 12.13 -5.27 -22.18
CA ASP A 115 12.74 -5.77 -23.40
C ASP A 115 13.66 -6.96 -23.08
N MET A 116 13.94 -7.75 -24.10
CA MET A 116 14.86 -8.88 -24.00
C MET A 116 16.29 -8.38 -24.21
N GLY A 117 17.11 -8.45 -23.15
CA GLY A 117 18.54 -8.24 -23.24
C GLY A 117 19.26 -9.49 -23.74
N LEU A 118 20.04 -9.36 -24.81
CA LEU A 118 20.94 -10.41 -25.29
C LEU A 118 22.37 -10.12 -24.88
N SER A 119 23.10 -11.16 -24.48
CA SER A 119 24.52 -11.03 -24.16
C SER A 119 25.34 -10.88 -25.44
N LEU A 120 26.03 -9.74 -25.58
CA LEU A 120 26.87 -9.45 -26.76
C LEU A 120 28.10 -10.36 -26.88
N ILE A 121 28.47 -11.07 -25.81
CA ILE A 121 29.59 -12.02 -25.86
C ILE A 121 29.18 -13.41 -26.37
N HIS A 122 27.92 -13.63 -26.66
CA HIS A 122 27.35 -14.90 -27.14
C HIS A 122 26.73 -14.79 -28.53
N ILE A 123 26.97 -13.67 -29.24
CA ILE A 123 26.52 -13.43 -30.60
C ILE A 123 27.65 -13.73 -31.58
#